data_d311de66dcc2d9952307d6c374b89d9c
#
_entry.id   d311de66dcc2d9952307d6c374b89d9c
#
_cell.length_a   1.000
_cell.length_b   1.000
_cell.length_c   1.000
_cell.angle_alpha   90.00
_cell.angle_beta   90.00
_cell.angle_gamma   90.00
#
_symmetry.space_group_name_H-M   'P 1'
#
loop_
_entity.id
_entity.type
_entity.pdbx_description
1 polymer ?
#
loop_
_entity_poly.entity_id
_entity_poly.type
_entity_poly.pdbx_seq_one_letter_code
_entity_poly.pdbx_strand_id
1 'polypeptide(L)'
;MAKVSIKKITETIHKAVAGKKGNELKSAVEGVVELLAQKNLLSKGSEILARLEKMLDADLNTLRAKILSERPLTHAELKLISETLTRRYKSEDVVFDLKEDTTLLGGVRIEVNNEVIDLSLKNKVEQLRDNLLAL
;
A
#
# COMPACT_ATOMS: atom_id res chain seq x y z
N MET A 1 4.98 34.34 5.82
CA MET A 1 4.41 33.16 6.49
C MET A 1 5.30 31.95 6.30
N ALA A 2 5.67 31.29 7.36
CA ALA A 2 6.39 30.04 7.26
C ALA A 2 5.49 28.99 6.61
N LYS A 3 5.94 28.39 5.52
CA LYS A 3 5.27 27.21 4.94
C LYS A 3 5.36 26.08 5.94
N VAL A 4 4.23 25.65 6.48
CA VAL A 4 4.22 24.48 7.36
C VAL A 4 4.53 23.27 6.48
N SER A 5 5.56 22.53 6.84
CA SER A 5 5.96 21.34 6.11
C SER A 5 4.85 20.28 6.17
N ILE A 6 4.51 19.72 5.05
CA ILE A 6 3.54 18.59 4.98
C ILE A 6 3.96 17.47 5.92
N LYS A 7 5.26 17.24 6.05
CA LYS A 7 5.83 16.26 6.98
C LYS A 7 5.43 16.55 8.43
N LYS A 8 5.57 17.79 8.88
CA LYS A 8 5.19 18.18 10.25
C LYS A 8 3.69 18.03 10.48
N ILE A 9 2.88 18.41 9.51
CA ILE A 9 1.41 18.28 9.59
C ILE A 9 1.06 16.79 9.72
N THR A 10 1.64 15.95 8.89
CA THR A 10 1.40 14.50 8.91
C THR A 10 1.82 13.89 10.26
N GLU A 11 2.96 14.28 10.79
CA GLU A 11 3.43 13.82 12.10
C GLU A 11 2.47 14.24 13.22
N THR A 12 1.98 15.46 13.18
CA THR A 12 1.01 15.98 14.16
C THR A 12 -0.29 15.21 14.10
N ILE A 13 -0.81 14.97 12.88
CA ILE A 13 -2.02 14.18 12.66
C ILE A 13 -1.83 12.74 13.15
N HIS A 14 -0.70 12.14 12.84
CA HIS A 14 -0.37 10.78 13.27
C HIS A 14 -0.39 10.67 14.80
N LYS A 15 0.21 11.60 15.50
CA LYS A 15 0.18 11.64 16.97
C LYS A 15 -1.24 11.82 17.53
N ALA A 16 -2.06 12.63 16.86
CA ALA A 16 -3.43 12.88 17.27
C ALA A 16 -4.34 11.66 17.08
N VAL A 17 -4.06 10.84 16.06
CA VAL A 17 -4.88 9.68 15.67
C VAL A 17 -4.38 8.37 16.29
N ALA A 18 -3.09 8.29 16.62
CA ALA A 18 -2.47 7.07 17.15
C ALA A 18 -3.13 6.60 18.44
N GLY A 19 -3.47 5.32 18.50
CA GLY A 19 -4.07 4.70 19.68
C GLY A 19 -5.56 4.99 19.88
N LYS A 20 -6.19 5.79 19.03
CA LYS A 20 -7.62 6.11 19.13
C LYS A 20 -8.46 5.14 18.31
N LYS A 21 -9.61 4.75 18.83
CA LYS A 21 -10.55 3.84 18.17
C LYS A 21 -11.99 4.33 18.36
N GLY A 22 -12.88 3.94 17.44
CA GLY A 22 -14.29 4.23 17.51
C GLY A 22 -14.61 5.72 17.42
N ASN A 23 -15.42 6.22 18.33
CA ASN A 23 -15.87 7.62 18.34
C ASN A 23 -14.74 8.63 18.55
N GLU A 24 -13.72 8.28 19.32
CA GLU A 24 -12.54 9.11 19.53
C GLU A 24 -11.76 9.30 18.23
N LEU A 25 -11.60 8.23 17.45
CA LEU A 25 -10.97 8.29 16.15
C LEU A 25 -11.76 9.20 15.19
N LYS A 26 -13.08 9.05 15.18
CA LYS A 26 -13.96 9.87 14.34
C LYS A 26 -13.83 11.36 14.67
N SER A 27 -13.87 11.71 15.96
CA SER A 27 -13.70 13.09 16.43
C SER A 27 -12.32 13.64 16.05
N ALA A 28 -11.27 12.84 16.18
CA ALA A 28 -9.92 13.24 15.79
C ALA A 28 -9.82 13.51 14.29
N VAL A 29 -10.42 12.66 13.47
CA VAL A 29 -10.44 12.83 12.01
C VAL A 29 -11.20 14.09 11.61
N GLU A 30 -12.34 14.37 12.23
CA GLU A 30 -13.10 15.59 11.98
C GLU A 30 -12.28 16.84 12.33
N GLY A 31 -11.58 16.83 13.46
CA GLY A 31 -10.68 17.92 13.85
C GLY A 31 -9.54 18.15 12.86
N VAL A 32 -9.00 17.06 12.32
CA VAL A 32 -7.96 17.11 11.29
C VAL A 32 -8.47 17.74 10.00
N VAL A 33 -9.68 17.36 9.55
CA VAL A 33 -10.30 17.92 8.35
C VAL A 33 -10.52 19.42 8.50
N GLU A 34 -11.03 19.86 9.66
CA GLU A 34 -11.19 21.29 9.96
C GLU A 34 -9.87 22.04 9.92
N LEU A 35 -8.82 21.47 10.51
CA LEU A 35 -7.48 22.06 10.50
C LEU A 35 -6.94 22.24 9.10
N LEU A 36 -7.10 21.23 8.25
CA LEU A 36 -6.69 21.30 6.84
C LEU A 36 -7.49 22.34 6.05
N ALA A 37 -8.79 22.45 6.32
CA ALA A 37 -9.63 23.47 5.71
C ALA A 37 -9.21 24.89 6.11
N GLN A 38 -8.92 25.11 7.38
CA GLN A 38 -8.49 26.42 7.90
C GLN A 38 -7.15 26.85 7.31
N LYS A 39 -6.26 25.91 7.02
CA LYS A 39 -4.92 26.19 6.47
C LYS A 39 -4.86 26.12 4.95
N ASN A 40 -5.99 25.98 4.27
CA ASN A 40 -6.08 25.83 2.81
C ASN A 40 -5.23 24.69 2.26
N LEU A 41 -5.17 23.57 3.00
CA LEU A 41 -4.38 22.39 2.62
C LEU A 41 -5.22 21.24 2.08
N LEU A 42 -6.51 21.45 1.83
CA LEU A 42 -7.40 20.40 1.30
C LEU A 42 -6.94 19.88 -0.05
N SER A 43 -6.33 20.74 -0.88
CA SER A 43 -5.77 20.32 -2.17
C SER A 43 -4.62 19.31 -2.04
N LYS A 44 -3.97 19.28 -0.88
CA LYS A 44 -2.87 18.35 -0.58
C LYS A 44 -3.32 17.19 0.31
N GLY A 45 -4.63 17.03 0.51
CA GLY A 45 -5.20 16.01 1.36
C GLY A 45 -4.80 14.59 0.96
N SER A 46 -4.77 14.30 -0.34
CA SER A 46 -4.37 12.97 -0.83
C SER A 46 -2.91 12.65 -0.53
N GLU A 47 -2.01 13.61 -0.63
CA GLU A 47 -0.60 13.43 -0.28
C GLU A 47 -0.43 13.20 1.21
N ILE A 48 -1.14 13.98 2.03
CA ILE A 48 -1.12 13.84 3.49
C ILE A 48 -1.65 12.47 3.91
N LEU A 49 -2.77 12.03 3.32
CA LEU A 49 -3.34 10.72 3.60
C LEU A 49 -2.40 9.57 3.23
N ALA A 50 -1.73 9.66 2.08
CA ALA A 50 -0.78 8.65 1.66
C ALA A 50 0.39 8.52 2.65
N ARG A 51 0.93 9.63 3.13
CA ARG A 51 1.99 9.63 4.13
C ARG A 51 1.52 9.09 5.48
N LEU A 52 0.30 9.47 5.87
CA LEU A 52 -0.31 9.00 7.13
C LEU A 52 -0.52 7.48 7.10
N GLU A 53 -1.00 6.95 5.99
CA GLU A 53 -1.14 5.49 5.82
C GLU A 53 0.18 4.76 5.99
N LYS A 54 1.26 5.26 5.39
CA LYS A 54 2.59 4.68 5.54
C LYS A 54 3.07 4.67 6.99
N MET A 55 2.82 5.76 7.72
CA MET A 55 3.21 5.85 9.12
C MET A 55 2.41 4.89 10.00
N LEU A 56 1.10 4.78 9.76
CA LEU A 56 0.24 3.85 10.49
C LEU A 56 0.60 2.39 10.19
N ASP A 57 0.88 2.07 8.95
CA ASP A 57 1.30 0.73 8.55
C ASP A 57 2.62 0.34 9.22
N ALA A 58 3.56 1.27 9.34
CA ALA A 58 4.82 1.03 10.05
C ALA A 58 4.59 0.75 11.53
N ASP A 59 3.71 1.52 12.19
CA ASP A 59 3.38 1.33 13.61
C ASP A 59 2.71 -0.03 13.87
N LEU A 60 1.81 -0.43 12.97
CA LEU A 60 1.07 -1.69 13.10
C LEU A 60 1.82 -2.88 12.48
N ASN A 61 3.00 -2.64 11.94
CA ASN A 61 3.78 -3.64 11.19
C ASN A 61 2.92 -4.32 10.09
N THR A 62 2.13 -3.51 9.40
CA THR A 62 1.25 -3.96 8.33
C THR A 62 1.91 -3.76 6.97
N LEU A 63 1.88 -4.78 6.15
CA LEU A 63 2.41 -4.75 4.80
C LEU A 63 1.28 -4.50 3.80
N ARG A 64 1.44 -3.54 2.90
CA ARG A 64 0.51 -3.30 1.80
C ARG A 64 1.07 -3.90 0.53
N ALA A 65 0.31 -4.82 -0.04
CA ALA A 65 0.68 -5.52 -1.26
C ALA A 65 -0.34 -5.24 -2.36
N LYS A 66 0.14 -4.73 -3.49
CA LYS A 66 -0.68 -4.58 -4.68
C LYS A 66 -0.50 -5.81 -5.54
N ILE A 67 -1.59 -6.51 -5.82
CA ILE A 67 -1.57 -7.74 -6.60
C ILE A 67 -2.29 -7.51 -7.93
N LEU A 68 -1.59 -7.74 -9.02
CA LEU A 68 -2.13 -7.75 -10.36
C LEU A 68 -2.27 -9.18 -10.82
N SER A 69 -3.45 -9.55 -11.28
CA SER A 69 -3.72 -10.91 -11.79
C SER A 69 -4.63 -10.85 -13.01
N GLU A 70 -4.52 -11.83 -13.90
CA GLU A 70 -5.40 -11.93 -15.07
C GLU A 70 -6.85 -12.23 -14.65
N ARG A 71 -7.04 -13.01 -13.60
CA ARG A 71 -8.33 -13.42 -13.08
C ARG A 71 -8.43 -13.14 -11.58
N PRO A 72 -9.64 -13.07 -11.03
CA PRO A 72 -9.80 -12.95 -9.58
C PRO A 72 -9.11 -14.10 -8.85
N LEU A 73 -8.39 -13.78 -7.77
CA LEU A 73 -7.71 -14.77 -6.95
C LEU A 73 -8.69 -15.43 -5.98
N THR A 74 -8.52 -16.73 -5.77
CA THR A 74 -9.29 -17.46 -4.78
C THR A 74 -8.83 -17.12 -3.37
N HIS A 75 -9.68 -17.37 -2.38
CA HIS A 75 -9.33 -17.14 -0.97
C HIS A 75 -8.10 -17.95 -0.54
N ALA A 76 -7.97 -19.17 -1.01
CA ALA A 76 -6.82 -20.03 -0.74
C ALA A 76 -5.52 -19.46 -1.33
N GLU A 77 -5.57 -18.93 -2.54
CA GLU A 77 -4.43 -18.28 -3.19
C GLU A 77 -3.99 -17.03 -2.43
N LEU A 78 -4.93 -16.19 -2.00
CA LEU A 78 -4.66 -15.00 -1.20
C LEU A 78 -4.02 -15.37 0.14
N LYS A 79 -4.52 -16.42 0.79
CA LYS A 79 -3.96 -16.90 2.06
C LYS A 79 -2.51 -17.34 1.90
N LEU A 80 -2.19 -18.07 0.84
CA LEU A 80 -0.84 -18.51 0.52
C LEU A 80 0.10 -17.31 0.30
N ILE A 81 -0.34 -16.33 -0.47
CA ILE A 81 0.43 -15.11 -0.72
C ILE A 81 0.65 -14.36 0.59
N SER A 82 -0.38 -14.22 1.41
CA SER A 82 -0.29 -13.56 2.73
C SER A 82 0.76 -14.23 3.62
N GLU A 83 0.72 -15.55 3.73
CA GLU A 83 1.68 -16.31 4.54
C GLU A 83 3.12 -16.14 4.04
N THR A 84 3.31 -16.19 2.73
CA THR A 84 4.62 -16.01 2.10
C THR A 84 5.17 -14.61 2.34
N LEU A 85 4.36 -13.57 2.15
CA LEU A 85 4.77 -12.18 2.36
C LEU A 85 5.05 -11.89 3.83
N THR A 86 4.20 -12.38 4.73
CA THR A 86 4.39 -12.23 6.18
C THR A 86 5.73 -12.82 6.61
N ARG A 87 6.08 -13.98 6.10
CA ARG A 87 7.35 -14.66 6.40
C ARG A 87 8.53 -13.91 5.82
N ARG A 88 8.43 -13.47 4.56
CA ARG A 88 9.54 -12.79 3.85
C ARG A 88 9.85 -11.42 4.44
N TYR A 89 8.83 -10.63 4.75
CA TYR A 89 8.98 -9.25 5.25
C TYR A 89 8.81 -9.12 6.76
N LYS A 90 8.57 -10.21 7.47
CA LYS A 90 8.38 -10.25 8.93
C LYS A 90 7.30 -9.27 9.39
N SER A 91 6.22 -9.15 8.64
CA SER A 91 5.08 -8.32 9.00
C SER A 91 4.06 -9.11 9.82
N GLU A 92 3.26 -8.42 10.61
CA GLU A 92 2.19 -9.05 11.39
C GLU A 92 0.95 -9.27 10.54
N ASP A 93 0.67 -8.36 9.63
CA ASP A 93 -0.51 -8.42 8.78
C ASP A 93 -0.21 -7.94 7.37
N VAL A 94 -1.05 -8.33 6.43
CA VAL A 94 -0.92 -7.95 5.02
C VAL A 94 -2.28 -7.46 4.51
N VAL A 95 -2.30 -6.25 3.96
CA VAL A 95 -3.47 -5.67 3.29
C VAL A 95 -3.26 -5.75 1.80
N PHE A 96 -4.22 -6.30 1.08
CA PHE A 96 -4.15 -6.47 -0.36
C PHE A 96 -4.93 -5.38 -1.11
N ASP A 97 -4.33 -4.85 -2.17
CA ASP A 97 -5.01 -4.07 -3.20
C ASP A 97 -5.02 -4.94 -4.47
N LEU A 98 -6.18 -5.50 -4.78
CA LEU A 98 -6.34 -6.45 -5.87
C LEU A 98 -6.79 -5.74 -7.14
N LYS A 99 -6.09 -5.96 -8.24
CA LYS A 99 -6.45 -5.45 -9.55
C LYS A 99 -6.34 -6.54 -10.62
N GLU A 100 -7.21 -6.49 -11.60
CA GLU A 100 -7.16 -7.39 -12.74
C GLU A 100 -6.36 -6.75 -13.87
N ASP A 101 -5.47 -7.52 -14.48
CA ASP A 101 -4.67 -7.10 -15.63
C ASP A 101 -4.54 -8.25 -16.61
N THR A 102 -5.31 -8.18 -17.68
CA THR A 102 -5.35 -9.21 -18.72
C THR A 102 -4.06 -9.29 -19.55
N THR A 103 -3.21 -8.26 -19.49
CA THR A 103 -1.95 -8.24 -20.22
C THR A 103 -0.91 -9.21 -19.66
N LEU A 104 -1.13 -9.74 -18.44
CA LEU A 104 -0.19 -10.66 -17.79
C LEU A 104 -0.18 -12.08 -18.39
N LEU A 105 -1.16 -12.42 -19.23
CA LEU A 105 -1.31 -13.74 -19.85
C LEU A 105 -1.45 -14.89 -18.84
N GLY A 106 -1.72 -14.60 -17.59
CA GLY A 106 -1.82 -15.54 -16.47
C GLY A 106 -0.76 -15.28 -15.40
N GLY A 107 -0.93 -15.91 -14.24
CA GLY A 107 -0.08 -15.70 -13.08
C GLY A 107 -0.35 -14.42 -12.34
N VAL A 108 0.57 -13.99 -11.50
CA VAL A 108 0.40 -12.82 -10.65
C VAL A 108 1.65 -11.94 -10.66
N ARG A 109 1.43 -10.66 -10.47
CA ARG A 109 2.48 -9.68 -10.23
C ARG A 109 2.19 -9.00 -8.89
N ILE A 110 3.15 -9.02 -7.98
CA ILE A 110 3.00 -8.47 -6.64
C ILE A 110 3.94 -7.29 -6.48
N GLU A 111 3.40 -6.14 -6.11
CA GLU A 111 4.17 -4.95 -5.79
C GLU A 111 4.09 -4.71 -4.28
N VAL A 112 5.23 -4.80 -3.59
CA VAL A 112 5.32 -4.65 -2.15
C VAL A 112 6.52 -3.77 -1.83
N ASN A 113 6.27 -2.72 -1.04
CA ASN A 113 7.27 -1.71 -0.69
C ASN A 113 7.95 -1.15 -1.91
N ASN A 114 8.96 -1.21 -2.38
CA ASN A 114 9.54 -0.78 -3.64
C ASN A 114 10.04 -1.97 -4.48
N GLU A 115 9.61 -3.17 -4.11
CA GLU A 115 9.97 -4.39 -4.83
C GLU A 115 8.79 -4.87 -5.68
N VAL A 116 9.12 -5.47 -6.80
CA VAL A 116 8.14 -6.10 -7.70
C VAL A 116 8.50 -7.57 -7.84
N ILE A 117 7.54 -8.43 -7.49
CA ILE A 117 7.67 -9.87 -7.69
C ILE A 117 6.75 -10.23 -8.86
N ASP A 118 7.34 -10.56 -9.98
CA ASP A 118 6.59 -10.85 -11.20
C ASP A 118 6.63 -12.34 -11.51
N LEU A 119 5.53 -13.01 -11.23
CA LEU A 119 5.32 -14.43 -11.51
C LEU A 119 4.36 -14.64 -12.68
N SER A 120 4.18 -13.63 -13.54
CA SER A 120 3.28 -13.71 -14.68
C SER A 120 3.86 -14.62 -15.78
N LEU A 121 2.96 -15.19 -16.58
CA LEU A 121 3.36 -15.97 -17.77
C LEU A 121 4.04 -15.08 -18.81
N LYS A 122 3.62 -13.83 -18.93
CA LYS A 122 4.24 -12.86 -19.82
C LYS A 122 5.73 -12.71 -19.51
N ASN A 123 6.08 -12.51 -18.23
CA ASN A 123 7.47 -12.37 -17.81
C ASN A 123 8.28 -13.64 -18.08
N LYS A 124 7.70 -14.81 -17.82
CA LYS A 124 8.37 -16.10 -18.10
C LYS A 124 8.64 -16.29 -19.58
N VAL A 125 7.70 -15.91 -20.44
CA VAL A 125 7.88 -15.97 -21.89
C VAL A 125 8.98 -14.99 -22.35
N GLU A 126 8.99 -13.79 -21.84
CA GLU A 126 10.04 -12.81 -22.14
C GLU A 126 11.42 -13.28 -21.70
N GLN A 127 11.53 -13.83 -20.50
CA GLN A 127 12.79 -14.42 -20.00
C GLN A 127 13.26 -15.57 -20.87
N LEU A 128 12.36 -16.44 -21.29
CA LEU A 128 12.70 -17.56 -22.17
C LEU A 128 13.21 -17.07 -23.52
N ARG A 129 12.52 -16.08 -24.10
CA ARG A 129 12.95 -15.46 -25.36
C ARG A 129 14.34 -14.87 -25.24
N ASP A 130 14.60 -14.10 -24.18
CA ASP A 130 15.88 -13.48 -23.95
C ASP A 130 17.00 -14.51 -23.77
N ASN A 131 16.73 -15.59 -23.05
CA ASN A 131 17.66 -16.70 -22.88
C ASN A 131 17.97 -17.39 -24.22
N LEU A 132 16.98 -17.57 -25.07
CA LEU A 132 17.18 -18.15 -26.40
C LEU A 132 17.98 -17.26 -27.33
N LEU A 133 17.77 -15.93 -27.24
CA LEU A 133 18.52 -14.95 -28.02
C LEU A 133 19.98 -14.80 -27.56
N ALA A 134 20.27 -15.14 -26.30
CA ALA A 134 21.62 -15.08 -25.74
C ALA A 134 22.50 -16.31 -26.09
N LEU A 135 21.90 -17.33 -26.68
CA LEU A 135 22.61 -18.47 -27.19
C LEU A 135 23.25 -18.10 -28.54
#